data_b2d333acd807c1937bf63e8a3c96946b
#
_entry.id   b2d333acd807c1937bf63e8a3c96946b
#
_cell.length_a   1.000
_cell.length_b   1.000
_cell.length_c   1.000
_cell.angle_alpha   90.00
_cell.angle_beta   90.00
_cell.angle_gamma   90.00
#
_symmetry.space_group_name_H-M   'P 1'
#
loop_
_entity.id
_entity.type
_entity.pdbx_description
1 polymer ?
#
loop_
_entity_poly.entity_id
_entity_poly.type
_entity_poly.pdbx_seq_one_letter_code
_entity_poly.pdbx_strand_id
1 'polypeptide(L)'
;MKPKTLFDKIWDHHLIDTQEDGASLIYIDRHLVHEVTSPQAFEGLRISGRAVNSPKRTLAVADHNVPTTDRAGGIDEEESRIQVEALDKNVKDFGIPYFNMMDERQGIVHVIGPEQGFTQPGMTIVCGDSHTATHGAFGALAFGIGTSEVEHVLATQTLIQKPAKNMLIKLEGELQSGVSAKDLVLAIIGEIGTAGGTGHVIEYSGEAIKKLSMEGRMTVCNMSIEAGARAGMVAPDQVTFDYLKDKPMSPKGSDWDLAVEWWESLPSDEGAFYDKKITIDATKIKPTVTWGTSPEDVVSIDGFIPDPNKIKDDDARVKVERSLEYMGLKGGQKISEVEINTVFIGSCTNSRIEDLRSAARIIEGRKVKQGIRAMVVPGSGLVKAQAEEEGLNLMFTEAGFEWREPGCSMCLAMNEDKLQPGERCASTSNRNFEGRQGKGGRTHLVSPEIAAASAITGRLTDCNSIS
;
A
#
# COMPACT_ATOMS: atom_id res chain seq x y z
N MET A 1 -8.75 -28.61 -20.58
CA MET A 1 -7.67 -28.31 -19.59
C MET A 1 -8.32 -28.17 -18.22
N LYS A 2 -7.61 -28.37 -17.12
CA LYS A 2 -8.14 -28.11 -15.77
C LYS A 2 -8.32 -26.60 -15.60
N PRO A 3 -9.46 -26.12 -15.05
CA PRO A 3 -9.65 -24.71 -14.78
C PRO A 3 -8.57 -24.13 -13.88
N LYS A 4 -8.07 -22.93 -14.20
CA LYS A 4 -6.97 -22.25 -13.51
C LYS A 4 -7.41 -20.94 -12.91
N THR A 5 -6.84 -20.59 -11.75
CA THR A 5 -6.97 -19.26 -11.18
C THR A 5 -6.10 -18.24 -11.91
N LEU A 6 -6.32 -16.95 -11.69
CA LEU A 6 -5.45 -15.87 -12.15
C LEU A 6 -3.99 -16.13 -11.73
N PHE A 7 -3.78 -16.50 -10.46
CA PHE A 7 -2.45 -16.85 -9.95
C PHE A 7 -1.84 -18.03 -10.72
N ASP A 8 -2.58 -19.14 -10.90
CA ASP A 8 -2.07 -20.33 -11.61
C ASP A 8 -1.65 -19.99 -13.04
N LYS A 9 -2.44 -19.17 -13.76
CA LYS A 9 -2.13 -18.76 -15.13
C LYS A 9 -0.82 -17.99 -15.21
N ILE A 10 -0.62 -17.02 -14.31
CA ILE A 10 0.61 -16.22 -14.28
C ILE A 10 1.78 -17.06 -13.84
N TRP A 11 1.61 -17.86 -12.78
CA TRP A 11 2.66 -18.76 -12.30
C TRP A 11 3.18 -19.69 -13.39
N ASP A 12 2.28 -20.41 -14.05
CA ASP A 12 2.63 -21.36 -15.10
C ASP A 12 3.30 -20.70 -16.31
N HIS A 13 2.93 -19.46 -16.62
CA HIS A 13 3.54 -18.69 -17.71
C HIS A 13 4.98 -18.27 -17.41
N HIS A 14 5.32 -18.07 -16.12
CA HIS A 14 6.65 -17.66 -15.68
C HIS A 14 7.51 -18.79 -15.14
N LEU A 15 6.98 -20.00 -15.05
CA LEU A 15 7.69 -21.17 -14.57
C LEU A 15 8.78 -21.59 -15.56
N ILE A 16 10.04 -21.59 -15.10
CA ILE A 16 11.20 -22.04 -15.88
C ILE A 16 11.51 -23.50 -15.56
N ASP A 17 11.59 -23.85 -14.27
CA ASP A 17 11.96 -25.18 -13.80
C ASP A 17 11.34 -25.43 -12.40
N THR A 18 11.16 -26.71 -12.06
CA THR A 18 10.68 -27.15 -10.74
C THR A 18 11.65 -28.17 -10.18
N GLN A 19 12.16 -27.91 -8.98
CA GLN A 19 13.07 -28.79 -8.26
C GLN A 19 12.31 -29.94 -7.59
N GLU A 20 13.02 -31.02 -7.21
CA GLU A 20 12.44 -32.21 -6.58
C GLU A 20 11.73 -31.91 -5.24
N ASP A 21 12.17 -30.85 -4.52
CA ASP A 21 11.55 -30.41 -3.25
C ASP A 21 10.32 -29.51 -3.45
N GLY A 22 9.92 -29.27 -4.70
CA GLY A 22 8.79 -28.42 -5.09
C GLY A 22 9.12 -26.94 -5.15
N ALA A 23 10.37 -26.54 -4.95
CA ALA A 23 10.80 -25.17 -5.24
C ALA A 23 10.85 -24.96 -6.75
N SER A 24 10.41 -23.81 -7.21
CA SER A 24 10.29 -23.47 -8.62
C SER A 24 11.13 -22.25 -8.95
N LEU A 25 11.86 -22.30 -10.05
CA LEU A 25 12.53 -21.16 -10.64
C LEU A 25 11.52 -20.43 -11.53
N ILE A 26 11.21 -19.19 -11.21
CA ILE A 26 10.29 -18.34 -11.96
C ILE A 26 11.01 -17.14 -12.56
N TYR A 27 10.57 -16.74 -13.76
CA TYR A 27 11.03 -15.50 -14.39
C TYR A 27 10.37 -14.30 -13.74
N ILE A 28 11.13 -13.19 -13.60
CA ILE A 28 10.63 -11.92 -13.05
C ILE A 28 10.63 -10.87 -14.17
N ASP A 29 9.43 -10.34 -14.50
CA ASP A 29 9.28 -9.34 -15.56
C ASP A 29 9.77 -7.96 -15.16
N ARG A 30 9.49 -7.54 -13.93
CA ARG A 30 9.76 -6.19 -13.44
C ARG A 30 10.36 -6.20 -12.04
N HIS A 31 11.35 -5.37 -11.84
CA HIS A 31 11.99 -5.17 -10.55
C HIS A 31 11.95 -3.69 -10.18
N LEU A 32 11.30 -3.38 -9.07
CA LEU A 32 11.30 -2.04 -8.47
C LEU A 32 12.37 -1.99 -7.37
N VAL A 33 13.15 -0.93 -7.35
CA VAL A 33 14.30 -0.80 -6.43
C VAL A 33 14.25 0.56 -5.75
N HIS A 34 14.51 0.57 -4.45
CA HIS A 34 14.62 1.80 -3.65
C HIS A 34 15.88 1.76 -2.75
N GLU A 35 16.17 2.86 -2.08
CA GLU A 35 17.44 3.07 -1.36
C GLU A 35 17.62 2.20 -0.12
N VAL A 36 16.54 1.71 0.52
CA VAL A 36 16.64 1.00 1.82
C VAL A 36 17.17 -0.42 1.69
N THR A 37 16.70 -1.19 0.69
CA THR A 37 16.99 -2.63 0.57
C THR A 37 17.98 -2.97 -0.53
N SER A 38 18.49 -1.99 -1.27
CA SER A 38 19.33 -2.21 -2.43
C SER A 38 20.85 -2.07 -2.21
N PRO A 39 21.39 -1.32 -1.22
CA PRO A 39 22.81 -1.09 -1.13
C PRO A 39 23.67 -2.37 -1.06
N GLN A 40 23.28 -3.31 -0.20
CA GLN A 40 23.99 -4.59 -0.06
C GLN A 40 23.83 -5.49 -1.27
N ALA A 41 22.70 -5.45 -1.96
CA ALA A 41 22.47 -6.21 -3.18
C ALA A 41 23.41 -5.75 -4.32
N PHE A 42 23.56 -4.44 -4.52
CA PHE A 42 24.52 -3.90 -5.48
C PHE A 42 25.98 -4.16 -5.11
N GLU A 43 26.30 -4.12 -3.81
CA GLU A 43 27.64 -4.47 -3.34
C GLU A 43 27.95 -5.96 -3.62
N GLY A 44 27.00 -6.87 -3.40
CA GLY A 44 27.14 -8.27 -3.77
C GLY A 44 27.42 -8.48 -5.25
N LEU A 45 26.74 -7.73 -6.14
CA LEU A 45 27.02 -7.74 -7.58
C LEU A 45 28.46 -7.30 -7.89
N ARG A 46 28.95 -6.22 -7.25
CA ARG A 46 30.33 -5.74 -7.44
C ARG A 46 31.36 -6.78 -7.00
N ILE A 47 31.21 -7.34 -5.80
CA ILE A 47 32.11 -8.34 -5.24
C ILE A 47 32.15 -9.58 -6.13
N SER A 48 31.01 -10.02 -6.67
CA SER A 48 30.90 -11.17 -7.55
C SER A 48 31.27 -10.88 -9.01
N GLY A 49 31.54 -9.62 -9.36
CA GLY A 49 31.87 -9.19 -10.72
C GLY A 49 30.69 -9.35 -11.70
N ARG A 50 29.46 -9.29 -11.21
CA ARG A 50 28.24 -9.47 -12.01
C ARG A 50 27.63 -8.12 -12.41
N ALA A 51 27.10 -8.06 -13.63
CA ALA A 51 26.27 -6.95 -14.10
C ALA A 51 24.80 -7.19 -13.75
N VAL A 52 24.00 -6.12 -13.81
CA VAL A 52 22.53 -6.25 -13.81
C VAL A 52 22.10 -6.86 -15.14
N ASN A 53 21.35 -7.94 -15.08
CA ASN A 53 20.93 -8.73 -16.25
C ASN A 53 20.09 -7.90 -17.23
N SER A 54 19.07 -7.23 -16.71
CA SER A 54 18.10 -6.47 -17.52
C SER A 54 17.80 -5.08 -16.94
N PRO A 55 18.72 -4.09 -17.10
CA PRO A 55 18.52 -2.78 -16.51
C PRO A 55 17.19 -2.10 -16.89
N LYS A 56 16.72 -2.29 -18.12
CA LYS A 56 15.45 -1.71 -18.61
C LYS A 56 14.19 -2.35 -17.99
N ARG A 57 14.32 -3.50 -17.35
CA ARG A 57 13.24 -4.17 -16.59
C ARG A 57 13.27 -3.83 -15.11
N THR A 58 14.24 -3.01 -14.71
CA THR A 58 14.40 -2.47 -13.36
C THR A 58 14.11 -0.99 -13.39
N LEU A 59 13.34 -0.49 -12.41
CA LEU A 59 13.07 0.93 -12.21
C LEU A 59 13.39 1.29 -10.77
N ALA A 60 14.24 2.28 -10.57
CA ALA A 60 14.66 2.73 -9.26
C ALA A 60 14.03 4.08 -8.89
N VAL A 61 13.81 4.30 -7.60
CA VAL A 61 13.37 5.57 -7.02
C VAL A 61 13.85 5.70 -5.59
N ALA A 62 14.15 6.90 -5.12
CA ALA A 62 14.36 7.19 -3.70
C ALA A 62 13.04 7.72 -3.12
N ASP A 63 12.51 7.05 -2.08
CA ASP A 63 11.17 7.35 -1.56
C ASP A 63 11.02 7.26 -0.03
N HIS A 64 11.87 6.52 0.68
CA HIS A 64 11.78 6.31 2.12
C HIS A 64 12.56 7.34 2.92
N ASN A 65 13.78 7.66 2.49
CA ASN A 65 14.73 8.52 3.20
C ASN A 65 14.77 9.96 2.64
N VAL A 66 13.84 10.30 1.77
CA VAL A 66 13.76 11.65 1.19
C VAL A 66 13.00 12.61 2.10
N PRO A 67 13.44 13.88 2.23
CA PRO A 67 12.67 14.89 2.94
C PRO A 67 11.34 15.16 2.26
N THR A 68 10.32 15.42 3.05
CA THR A 68 9.01 15.90 2.58
C THR A 68 8.83 17.41 2.78
N THR A 69 9.86 18.06 3.29
CA THR A 69 10.02 19.52 3.39
C THR A 69 10.83 20.07 2.21
N ASP A 70 11.49 21.21 2.37
CA ASP A 70 12.36 21.76 1.34
C ASP A 70 13.54 20.82 1.03
N ARG A 71 13.70 20.49 -0.23
CA ARG A 71 14.76 19.61 -0.76
C ARG A 71 15.97 20.35 -1.31
N ALA A 72 15.90 21.69 -1.39
CA ALA A 72 17.00 22.49 -1.93
C ALA A 72 18.28 22.37 -1.08
N GLY A 73 18.14 22.16 0.22
CA GLY A 73 19.25 21.92 1.16
C GLY A 73 19.83 20.50 1.13
N GLY A 74 19.20 19.56 0.42
CA GLY A 74 19.59 18.14 0.44
C GLY A 74 18.94 17.37 1.60
N ILE A 75 19.64 16.34 2.09
CA ILE A 75 19.18 15.46 3.17
C ILE A 75 20.08 15.69 4.40
N ASP A 76 19.52 16.24 5.47
CA ASP A 76 20.27 16.58 6.71
C ASP A 76 20.63 15.35 7.53
N GLU A 77 19.73 14.36 7.57
CA GLU A 77 19.94 13.12 8.32
C GLU A 77 20.99 12.25 7.61
N GLU A 78 22.11 11.94 8.30
CA GLU A 78 23.30 11.32 7.71
C GLU A 78 23.03 9.92 7.16
N GLU A 79 22.31 9.07 7.89
CA GLU A 79 22.01 7.70 7.46
C GLU A 79 21.12 7.69 6.21
N SER A 80 20.12 8.55 6.17
CA SER A 80 19.23 8.74 5.03
C SER A 80 20.00 9.23 3.80
N ARG A 81 20.88 10.22 3.98
CA ARG A 81 21.71 10.75 2.90
C ARG A 81 22.62 9.67 2.30
N ILE A 82 23.30 8.89 3.14
CA ILE A 82 24.20 7.82 2.70
C ILE A 82 23.44 6.79 1.85
N GLN A 83 22.23 6.42 2.24
CA GLN A 83 21.42 5.44 1.50
C GLN A 83 20.98 5.98 0.13
N VAL A 84 20.54 7.23 0.07
CA VAL A 84 20.12 7.85 -1.20
C VAL A 84 21.33 8.04 -2.12
N GLU A 85 22.47 8.55 -1.62
CA GLU A 85 23.72 8.69 -2.40
C GLU A 85 24.24 7.32 -2.90
N ALA A 86 24.09 6.26 -2.10
CA ALA A 86 24.43 4.91 -2.52
C ALA A 86 23.54 4.44 -3.67
N LEU A 87 22.23 4.73 -3.64
CA LEU A 87 21.32 4.42 -4.75
C LEU A 87 21.70 5.21 -5.99
N ASP A 88 21.93 6.54 -5.89
CA ASP A 88 22.36 7.40 -7.01
C ASP A 88 23.60 6.84 -7.72
N LYS A 89 24.61 6.42 -6.93
CA LYS A 89 25.80 5.79 -7.46
C LYS A 89 25.52 4.45 -8.12
N ASN A 90 24.73 3.59 -7.47
CA ASN A 90 24.43 2.24 -7.94
C ASN A 90 23.69 2.26 -9.27
N VAL A 91 22.64 3.07 -9.41
CA VAL A 91 21.86 3.15 -10.65
C VAL A 91 22.70 3.67 -11.81
N LYS A 92 23.62 4.58 -11.55
CA LYS A 92 24.57 5.10 -12.55
C LYS A 92 25.56 4.02 -12.98
N ASP A 93 26.16 3.33 -12.01
CA ASP A 93 27.16 2.28 -12.27
C ASP A 93 26.58 1.11 -13.08
N PHE A 94 25.32 0.75 -12.84
CA PHE A 94 24.64 -0.39 -13.45
C PHE A 94 23.65 -0.02 -14.59
N GLY A 95 23.52 1.27 -14.91
CA GLY A 95 22.70 1.74 -16.04
C GLY A 95 21.19 1.54 -15.84
N ILE A 96 20.68 1.65 -14.61
CA ILE A 96 19.28 1.45 -14.27
C ILE A 96 18.51 2.76 -14.43
N PRO A 97 17.31 2.78 -15.08
CA PRO A 97 16.39 3.90 -15.06
C PRO A 97 16.04 4.33 -13.62
N TYR A 98 16.12 5.62 -13.35
CA TYR A 98 15.99 6.14 -12.00
C TYR A 98 15.28 7.49 -11.94
N PHE A 99 14.34 7.62 -11.02
CA PHE A 99 13.74 8.89 -10.64
C PHE A 99 14.38 9.37 -9.35
N ASN A 100 15.36 10.28 -9.45
CA ASN A 100 16.03 10.84 -8.28
C ASN A 100 15.11 11.79 -7.51
N MET A 101 15.53 12.22 -6.34
CA MET A 101 14.77 13.08 -5.42
C MET A 101 14.21 14.36 -6.06
N MET A 102 14.85 14.89 -7.12
CA MET A 102 14.47 16.12 -7.82
C MET A 102 13.72 15.88 -9.13
N ASP A 103 13.52 14.60 -9.54
CA ASP A 103 12.75 14.27 -10.74
C ASP A 103 11.25 14.50 -10.46
N GLU A 104 10.55 15.14 -11.38
CA GLU A 104 9.11 15.38 -11.28
C GLU A 104 8.27 14.09 -11.17
N ARG A 105 8.81 12.96 -11.60
CA ARG A 105 8.19 11.62 -11.49
C ARG A 105 8.56 10.90 -10.20
N GLN A 106 9.42 11.50 -9.36
CA GLN A 106 9.78 10.90 -8.08
C GLN A 106 8.54 10.74 -7.20
N GLY A 107 8.49 9.67 -6.44
CA GLY A 107 7.42 9.36 -5.52
C GLY A 107 7.58 7.97 -4.93
N ILE A 108 6.59 7.55 -4.18
CA ILE A 108 6.55 6.23 -3.55
C ILE A 108 6.65 5.14 -4.62
N VAL A 109 7.54 4.18 -4.42
CA VAL A 109 7.83 3.10 -5.39
C VAL A 109 6.58 2.39 -5.90
N HIS A 110 5.56 2.18 -5.04
CA HIS A 110 4.30 1.54 -5.40
C HIS A 110 3.26 2.49 -6.00
N VAL A 111 3.58 3.77 -6.13
CA VAL A 111 2.79 4.77 -6.87
C VAL A 111 3.37 4.98 -8.25
N ILE A 112 4.69 5.17 -8.36
CA ILE A 112 5.34 5.47 -9.64
C ILE A 112 5.24 4.34 -10.66
N GLY A 113 5.32 3.07 -10.22
CA GLY A 113 5.21 1.91 -11.12
C GLY A 113 3.90 1.90 -11.90
N PRO A 114 2.73 1.97 -11.24
CA PRO A 114 1.43 2.17 -11.87
C PRO A 114 1.33 3.42 -12.74
N GLU A 115 1.75 4.58 -12.24
CA GLU A 115 1.66 5.85 -12.97
C GLU A 115 2.40 5.85 -14.29
N GLN A 116 3.55 5.17 -14.34
CA GLN A 116 4.34 5.05 -15.56
C GLN A 116 3.86 3.95 -16.51
N GLY A 117 2.91 3.10 -16.10
CA GLY A 117 2.55 1.89 -16.85
C GLY A 117 3.65 0.82 -16.83
N PHE A 118 4.58 0.90 -15.87
CA PHE A 118 5.59 -0.13 -15.62
C PHE A 118 4.96 -1.41 -15.06
N THR A 119 3.88 -1.24 -14.30
CA THR A 119 3.01 -2.31 -13.79
C THR A 119 1.96 -2.66 -14.83
N GLN A 120 1.90 -3.92 -15.26
CA GLN A 120 0.93 -4.38 -16.26
C GLN A 120 0.34 -5.74 -15.87
N PRO A 121 -0.87 -6.08 -16.34
CA PRO A 121 -1.49 -7.38 -16.08
C PRO A 121 -0.64 -8.57 -16.55
N GLY A 122 -0.72 -9.66 -15.83
CA GLY A 122 -0.04 -10.90 -16.16
C GLY A 122 1.46 -10.94 -15.89
N MET A 123 2.05 -9.84 -15.40
CA MET A 123 3.48 -9.76 -15.07
C MET A 123 3.78 -10.29 -13.67
N THR A 124 5.02 -10.75 -13.48
CA THR A 124 5.64 -10.95 -12.17
C THR A 124 6.42 -9.69 -11.79
N ILE A 125 6.16 -9.13 -10.60
CA ILE A 125 6.77 -7.88 -10.14
C ILE A 125 7.32 -8.07 -8.73
N VAL A 126 8.57 -7.69 -8.51
CA VAL A 126 9.20 -7.75 -7.20
C VAL A 126 9.82 -6.42 -6.78
N CYS A 127 9.92 -6.23 -5.47
CA CYS A 127 10.59 -5.09 -4.83
C CYS A 127 11.07 -5.51 -3.45
N GLY A 128 12.08 -4.84 -2.93
CA GLY A 128 12.54 -5.02 -1.55
C GLY A 128 11.61 -4.42 -0.48
N ASP A 129 10.33 -4.26 -0.77
CA ASP A 129 9.29 -3.72 0.11
C ASP A 129 8.08 -4.66 0.15
N SER A 130 7.51 -4.86 1.35
CA SER A 130 6.39 -5.77 1.57
C SER A 130 5.10 -5.35 0.86
N HIS A 131 4.88 -4.03 0.64
CA HIS A 131 3.68 -3.52 -0.02
C HIS A 131 3.72 -3.61 -1.56
N THR A 132 4.68 -4.36 -2.11
CA THR A 132 4.72 -4.72 -3.54
C THR A 132 3.42 -5.38 -4.01
N ALA A 133 2.66 -6.02 -3.10
CA ALA A 133 1.33 -6.53 -3.37
C ALA A 133 0.36 -5.49 -3.98
N THR A 134 0.62 -4.18 -3.82
CA THR A 134 -0.15 -3.09 -4.47
C THR A 134 -0.33 -3.33 -5.97
N HIS A 135 0.71 -3.81 -6.65
CA HIS A 135 0.71 -4.01 -8.10
C HIS A 135 -0.24 -5.14 -8.55
N GLY A 136 -0.65 -6.00 -7.62
CA GLY A 136 -1.65 -7.04 -7.88
C GLY A 136 -3.04 -6.49 -8.23
N ALA A 137 -3.30 -5.22 -7.94
CA ALA A 137 -4.51 -4.50 -8.38
C ALA A 137 -4.69 -4.50 -9.91
N PHE A 138 -3.60 -4.67 -10.64
CA PHE A 138 -3.57 -4.74 -12.11
C PHE A 138 -3.67 -6.18 -12.64
N GLY A 139 -3.80 -7.18 -11.78
CA GLY A 139 -3.71 -8.58 -12.18
C GLY A 139 -2.26 -9.03 -12.43
N ALA A 140 -1.30 -8.41 -11.77
CA ALA A 140 0.09 -8.86 -11.73
C ALA A 140 0.33 -9.76 -10.51
N LEU A 141 1.23 -10.72 -10.60
CA LEU A 141 1.74 -11.46 -9.44
C LEU A 141 2.89 -10.64 -8.83
N ALA A 142 2.58 -9.89 -7.78
CA ALA A 142 3.49 -8.93 -7.20
C ALA A 142 3.71 -9.18 -5.70
N PHE A 143 4.98 -9.24 -5.27
CA PHE A 143 5.31 -9.54 -3.88
C PHE A 143 6.67 -9.00 -3.45
N GLY A 144 6.80 -8.74 -2.14
CA GLY A 144 8.05 -8.30 -1.53
C GLY A 144 9.09 -9.41 -1.42
N ILE A 145 10.36 -9.04 -1.57
CA ILE A 145 11.52 -9.94 -1.50
C ILE A 145 12.60 -9.38 -0.56
N GLY A 146 13.45 -10.26 -0.02
CA GLY A 146 14.56 -9.86 0.83
C GLY A 146 15.77 -9.37 0.04
N THR A 147 16.71 -8.70 0.71
CA THR A 147 17.90 -8.08 0.08
C THR A 147 18.73 -9.06 -0.75
N SER A 148 18.94 -10.30 -0.29
CA SER A 148 19.65 -11.33 -1.06
C SER A 148 18.88 -11.78 -2.30
N GLU A 149 17.56 -11.78 -2.26
CA GLU A 149 16.70 -12.04 -3.42
C GLU A 149 16.73 -10.85 -4.39
N VAL A 150 16.84 -9.59 -3.90
CA VAL A 150 17.05 -8.40 -4.73
C VAL A 150 18.33 -8.57 -5.55
N GLU A 151 19.46 -8.98 -4.93
CA GLU A 151 20.71 -9.25 -5.64
C GLU A 151 20.52 -10.35 -6.70
N HIS A 152 19.85 -11.45 -6.33
CA HIS A 152 19.60 -12.56 -7.24
C HIS A 152 18.79 -12.14 -8.47
N VAL A 153 17.71 -11.40 -8.28
CA VAL A 153 16.88 -10.90 -9.40
C VAL A 153 17.63 -9.90 -10.27
N LEU A 154 18.40 -8.99 -9.69
CA LEU A 154 19.26 -8.08 -10.45
C LEU A 154 20.25 -8.84 -11.34
N ALA A 155 20.86 -9.92 -10.82
CA ALA A 155 21.84 -10.73 -11.52
C ALA A 155 21.24 -11.64 -12.60
N THR A 156 20.04 -12.17 -12.41
CA THR A 156 19.52 -13.32 -13.19
C THR A 156 18.16 -13.08 -13.82
N GLN A 157 17.40 -12.11 -13.38
CA GLN A 157 15.98 -11.89 -13.72
C GLN A 157 15.08 -13.09 -13.35
N THR A 158 15.50 -13.89 -12.39
CA THR A 158 14.76 -15.07 -11.91
C THR A 158 14.71 -15.09 -10.38
N LEU A 159 13.82 -15.93 -9.83
CA LEU A 159 13.70 -16.13 -8.40
C LEU A 159 13.27 -17.57 -8.10
N ILE A 160 13.81 -18.15 -7.02
CA ILE A 160 13.39 -19.47 -6.54
C ILE A 160 12.30 -19.26 -5.48
N GLN A 161 11.10 -19.79 -5.74
CA GLN A 161 9.95 -19.66 -4.85
C GLN A 161 9.15 -20.97 -4.80
N LYS A 162 8.46 -21.23 -3.69
CA LYS A 162 7.43 -22.27 -3.65
C LYS A 162 6.07 -21.67 -4.05
N PRO A 163 5.26 -22.38 -4.86
CA PRO A 163 3.94 -21.89 -5.22
C PRO A 163 3.08 -21.68 -3.97
N ALA A 164 2.39 -20.55 -3.92
CA ALA A 164 1.45 -20.26 -2.86
C ALA A 164 0.12 -21.01 -3.09
N LYS A 165 -0.70 -21.13 -2.03
CA LYS A 165 -2.07 -21.61 -2.14
C LYS A 165 -2.99 -20.49 -2.68
N ASN A 166 -4.08 -20.88 -3.29
CA ASN A 166 -5.10 -19.96 -3.81
C ASN A 166 -6.17 -19.65 -2.76
N MET A 167 -6.42 -18.38 -2.49
CA MET A 167 -7.51 -17.92 -1.63
C MET A 167 -8.40 -16.94 -2.37
N LEU A 168 -9.72 -17.17 -2.32
CA LEU A 168 -10.71 -16.25 -2.89
C LEU A 168 -11.42 -15.51 -1.76
N ILE A 169 -11.42 -14.18 -1.84
CA ILE A 169 -12.28 -13.32 -1.03
C ILE A 169 -13.30 -12.65 -1.96
N LYS A 170 -14.57 -13.03 -1.83
CA LYS A 170 -15.65 -12.50 -2.63
C LYS A 170 -16.46 -11.47 -1.84
N LEU A 171 -16.55 -10.25 -2.37
CA LEU A 171 -17.27 -9.11 -1.78
C LEU A 171 -18.62 -8.95 -2.53
N GLU A 172 -19.71 -9.45 -1.91
CA GLU A 172 -21.04 -9.41 -2.51
C GLU A 172 -21.77 -8.11 -2.14
N GLY A 173 -22.52 -7.59 -3.10
CA GLY A 173 -23.23 -6.31 -2.98
C GLY A 173 -22.28 -5.10 -3.13
N GLU A 174 -22.84 -3.91 -2.90
CA GLU A 174 -22.15 -2.63 -3.08
C GLU A 174 -21.79 -2.00 -1.73
N LEU A 175 -20.70 -1.24 -1.72
CA LEU A 175 -20.34 -0.42 -0.55
C LEU A 175 -21.38 0.68 -0.34
N GLN A 176 -21.69 0.96 0.92
CA GLN A 176 -22.54 2.08 1.29
C GLN A 176 -21.84 3.42 1.01
N SER A 177 -22.63 4.47 0.82
CA SER A 177 -22.07 5.84 0.73
C SER A 177 -21.24 6.18 1.97
N GLY A 178 -20.07 6.77 1.76
CA GLY A 178 -19.12 7.12 2.82
C GLY A 178 -18.23 5.94 3.29
N VAL A 179 -18.31 4.78 2.64
CA VAL A 179 -17.39 3.64 2.88
C VAL A 179 -16.37 3.58 1.75
N SER A 180 -15.11 3.67 2.09
CA SER A 180 -13.99 3.67 1.15
C SER A 180 -13.37 2.28 0.96
N ALA A 181 -12.45 2.15 0.00
CA ALA A 181 -11.63 0.95 -0.17
C ALA A 181 -10.75 0.65 1.07
N LYS A 182 -10.36 1.69 1.83
CA LYS A 182 -9.62 1.51 3.09
C LYS A 182 -10.50 0.86 4.16
N ASP A 183 -11.74 1.30 4.30
CA ASP A 183 -12.70 0.69 5.23
C ASP A 183 -12.97 -0.77 4.86
N LEU A 184 -13.11 -1.04 3.57
CA LEU A 184 -13.30 -2.38 3.04
C LEU A 184 -12.14 -3.31 3.43
N VAL A 185 -10.90 -2.92 3.16
CA VAL A 185 -9.75 -3.80 3.46
C VAL A 185 -9.50 -3.93 4.97
N LEU A 186 -9.73 -2.90 5.76
CA LEU A 186 -9.68 -2.99 7.23
C LEU A 186 -10.75 -3.96 7.75
N ALA A 187 -11.97 -3.91 7.23
CA ALA A 187 -13.02 -4.87 7.59
C ALA A 187 -12.64 -6.32 7.21
N ILE A 188 -12.06 -6.53 6.03
CA ILE A 188 -11.54 -7.84 5.62
C ILE A 188 -10.49 -8.34 6.61
N ILE A 189 -9.49 -7.52 6.96
CA ILE A 189 -8.42 -7.90 7.90
C ILE A 189 -9.00 -8.18 9.28
N GLY A 190 -9.97 -7.40 9.74
CA GLY A 190 -10.68 -7.64 10.99
C GLY A 190 -11.43 -8.98 11.03
N GLU A 191 -12.00 -9.39 9.90
CA GLU A 191 -12.73 -10.67 9.77
C GLU A 191 -11.80 -11.88 9.73
N ILE A 192 -10.70 -11.82 8.97
CA ILE A 192 -9.83 -12.97 8.74
C ILE A 192 -8.60 -13.02 9.64
N GLY A 193 -8.26 -11.91 10.31
CA GLY A 193 -7.07 -11.73 11.13
C GLY A 193 -5.78 -11.53 10.32
N THR A 194 -4.71 -11.09 11.00
CA THR A 194 -3.38 -10.83 10.41
C THR A 194 -2.66 -12.09 9.92
N ALA A 195 -3.12 -13.29 10.28
CA ALA A 195 -2.60 -14.55 9.81
C ALA A 195 -3.55 -15.28 8.83
N GLY A 196 -4.70 -14.69 8.53
CA GLY A 196 -5.77 -15.34 7.75
C GLY A 196 -5.38 -15.73 6.33
N GLY A 197 -4.48 -14.98 5.71
CA GLY A 197 -3.95 -15.19 4.38
C GLY A 197 -2.58 -15.88 4.30
N THR A 198 -2.03 -16.33 5.44
CA THR A 198 -0.68 -16.92 5.49
C THR A 198 -0.53 -18.09 4.52
N GLY A 199 0.51 -18.03 3.69
CA GLY A 199 0.81 -19.05 2.66
C GLY A 199 -0.09 -18.98 1.41
N HIS A 200 -0.94 -17.98 1.30
CA HIS A 200 -1.85 -17.81 0.15
C HIS A 200 -1.53 -16.56 -0.67
N VAL A 201 -1.92 -16.62 -1.94
CA VAL A 201 -2.22 -15.45 -2.75
C VAL A 201 -3.73 -15.23 -2.70
N ILE A 202 -4.16 -14.02 -2.36
CA ILE A 202 -5.58 -13.66 -2.27
C ILE A 202 -6.03 -13.09 -3.61
N GLU A 203 -7.06 -13.68 -4.22
CA GLU A 203 -7.80 -13.06 -5.31
C GLU A 203 -9.07 -12.41 -4.75
N TYR A 204 -9.19 -11.11 -4.96
CA TYR A 204 -10.39 -10.34 -4.59
C TYR A 204 -11.35 -10.28 -5.75
N SER A 205 -12.62 -10.58 -5.51
CA SER A 205 -13.66 -10.58 -6.52
C SER A 205 -15.01 -10.10 -5.96
N GLY A 206 -16.02 -10.08 -6.80
CA GLY A 206 -17.38 -9.69 -6.43
C GLY A 206 -17.74 -8.28 -6.89
N GLU A 207 -18.96 -7.88 -6.63
CA GLU A 207 -19.54 -6.65 -7.15
C GLU A 207 -18.84 -5.41 -6.59
N ALA A 208 -18.58 -5.39 -5.28
CA ALA A 208 -17.88 -4.28 -4.64
C ALA A 208 -16.48 -4.05 -5.25
N ILE A 209 -15.72 -5.12 -5.52
CA ILE A 209 -14.38 -5.01 -6.12
C ILE A 209 -14.43 -4.48 -7.56
N LYS A 210 -15.41 -4.96 -8.36
CA LYS A 210 -15.56 -4.53 -9.75
C LYS A 210 -15.88 -3.03 -9.87
N LYS A 211 -16.57 -2.47 -8.87
CA LYS A 211 -16.93 -1.04 -8.81
C LYS A 211 -15.83 -0.13 -8.29
N LEU A 212 -14.78 -0.68 -7.69
CA LEU A 212 -13.64 0.13 -7.25
C LEU A 212 -12.88 0.69 -8.46
N SER A 213 -12.41 1.93 -8.30
CA SER A 213 -11.37 2.52 -9.15
C SER A 213 -10.06 1.74 -9.02
N MET A 214 -9.09 2.03 -9.90
CA MET A 214 -7.77 1.44 -9.76
C MET A 214 -7.10 1.82 -8.44
N GLU A 215 -7.28 3.05 -7.98
CA GLU A 215 -6.78 3.54 -6.69
C GLU A 215 -7.37 2.73 -5.52
N GLY A 216 -8.67 2.49 -5.55
CA GLY A 216 -9.35 1.63 -4.57
C GLY A 216 -8.84 0.19 -4.60
N ARG A 217 -8.63 -0.40 -5.78
CA ARG A 217 -8.06 -1.75 -5.94
C ARG A 217 -6.61 -1.81 -5.43
N MET A 218 -5.81 -0.76 -5.69
CA MET A 218 -4.46 -0.64 -5.16
C MET A 218 -4.45 -0.58 -3.63
N THR A 219 -5.39 0.13 -3.00
CA THR A 219 -5.55 0.16 -1.54
C THR A 219 -5.84 -1.22 -0.98
N VAL A 220 -6.76 -1.98 -1.58
CA VAL A 220 -7.10 -3.34 -1.15
C VAL A 220 -5.91 -4.29 -1.28
N CYS A 221 -5.26 -4.32 -2.45
CA CYS A 221 -4.11 -5.18 -2.70
C CYS A 221 -2.89 -4.79 -1.86
N ASN A 222 -2.65 -3.49 -1.63
CA ASN A 222 -1.59 -2.98 -0.76
C ASN A 222 -1.64 -3.62 0.63
N MET A 223 -2.82 -3.69 1.23
CA MET A 223 -2.98 -4.19 2.59
C MET A 223 -3.18 -5.71 2.69
N SER A 224 -3.09 -6.45 1.60
CA SER A 224 -3.16 -7.93 1.64
C SER A 224 -2.05 -8.54 2.49
N ILE A 225 -0.87 -7.91 2.53
CA ILE A 225 0.24 -8.35 3.36
C ILE A 225 -0.08 -8.22 4.86
N GLU A 226 -0.95 -7.30 5.25
CA GLU A 226 -1.39 -7.14 6.64
C GLU A 226 -2.33 -8.26 7.10
N ALA A 227 -2.92 -9.00 6.16
CA ALA A 227 -3.61 -10.26 6.42
C ALA A 227 -2.68 -11.48 6.38
N GLY A 228 -1.37 -11.28 6.24
CA GLY A 228 -0.36 -12.35 6.15
C GLY A 228 -0.25 -13.00 4.77
N ALA A 229 -0.95 -12.50 3.76
CA ALA A 229 -0.91 -13.05 2.41
C ALA A 229 0.43 -12.79 1.71
N ARG A 230 0.81 -13.67 0.78
CA ARG A 230 2.00 -13.49 -0.08
C ARG A 230 1.79 -12.36 -1.10
N ALA A 231 0.60 -12.26 -1.65
CA ALA A 231 0.15 -11.23 -2.58
C ALA A 231 -1.36 -11.07 -2.52
N GLY A 232 -1.88 -9.97 -3.03
CA GLY A 232 -3.29 -9.75 -3.29
C GLY A 232 -3.48 -9.38 -4.75
N MET A 233 -4.53 -9.88 -5.38
CA MET A 233 -4.74 -9.72 -6.81
C MET A 233 -6.19 -9.36 -7.11
N VAL A 234 -6.40 -8.53 -8.12
CA VAL A 234 -7.70 -8.29 -8.76
C VAL A 234 -7.56 -8.65 -10.23
N ALA A 235 -8.45 -9.44 -10.76
CA ALA A 235 -8.44 -9.78 -12.19
C ALA A 235 -8.56 -8.50 -13.04
N PRO A 236 -7.72 -8.33 -14.08
CA PRO A 236 -7.78 -7.15 -14.93
C PRO A 236 -9.10 -7.09 -15.70
N ASP A 237 -9.61 -5.90 -15.87
CA ASP A 237 -10.84 -5.59 -16.61
C ASP A 237 -10.73 -4.24 -17.32
N GLN A 238 -11.82 -3.74 -17.87
CA GLN A 238 -11.82 -2.46 -18.59
C GLN A 238 -11.32 -1.28 -17.74
N VAL A 239 -11.58 -1.26 -16.43
CA VAL A 239 -11.06 -0.21 -15.52
C VAL A 239 -9.53 -0.24 -15.50
N THR A 240 -8.95 -1.44 -15.50
CA THR A 240 -7.49 -1.63 -15.56
C THR A 240 -6.92 -1.17 -16.90
N PHE A 241 -7.59 -1.51 -18.01
CA PHE A 241 -7.14 -1.16 -19.35
C PHE A 241 -7.21 0.37 -19.56
N ASP A 242 -8.30 1.01 -19.15
CA ASP A 242 -8.48 2.46 -19.25
C ASP A 242 -7.41 3.22 -18.44
N TYR A 243 -7.06 2.72 -17.26
CA TYR A 243 -5.99 3.30 -16.42
C TYR A 243 -4.61 3.22 -17.11
N LEU A 244 -4.29 2.09 -17.75
CA LEU A 244 -2.99 1.84 -18.38
C LEU A 244 -2.86 2.48 -19.76
N LYS A 245 -3.97 2.79 -20.40
CA LYS A 245 -3.96 3.37 -21.74
C LYS A 245 -3.14 4.67 -21.75
N ASP A 246 -2.26 4.78 -22.75
CA ASP A 246 -1.41 5.95 -22.98
C ASP A 246 -0.36 6.27 -21.89
N LYS A 247 -0.20 5.42 -20.87
CA LYS A 247 0.89 5.58 -19.91
C LYS A 247 2.25 5.45 -20.60
N PRO A 248 3.31 6.14 -20.10
CA PRO A 248 4.61 6.22 -20.77
C PRO A 248 5.24 4.88 -21.15
N MET A 249 5.12 3.88 -20.25
CA MET A 249 5.72 2.53 -20.41
C MET A 249 4.70 1.45 -20.78
N SER A 250 3.45 1.81 -21.03
CA SER A 250 2.44 0.89 -21.55
C SER A 250 2.69 0.56 -23.03
N PRO A 251 2.27 -0.62 -23.49
CA PRO A 251 2.29 -0.98 -24.91
C PRO A 251 1.55 0.07 -25.76
N LYS A 252 1.93 0.22 -27.02
CA LYS A 252 1.33 1.22 -27.92
C LYS A 252 0.99 0.60 -29.26
N GLY A 253 -0.04 1.16 -29.94
CA GLY A 253 -0.47 0.70 -31.25
C GLY A 253 -0.87 -0.78 -31.24
N SER A 254 -0.36 -1.58 -32.20
CA SER A 254 -0.65 -3.00 -32.31
C SER A 254 -0.19 -3.82 -31.08
N ASP A 255 0.86 -3.38 -30.38
CA ASP A 255 1.32 -4.06 -29.17
C ASP A 255 0.32 -3.89 -28.02
N TRP A 256 -0.40 -2.77 -28.00
CA TRP A 256 -1.51 -2.55 -27.06
C TRP A 256 -2.64 -3.53 -27.32
N ASP A 257 -3.03 -3.71 -28.57
CA ASP A 257 -4.13 -4.61 -28.93
C ASP A 257 -3.81 -6.08 -28.57
N LEU A 258 -2.57 -6.51 -28.82
CA LEU A 258 -2.07 -7.82 -28.42
C LEU A 258 -2.01 -7.98 -26.89
N ALA A 259 -1.61 -6.93 -26.19
CA ALA A 259 -1.56 -6.94 -24.73
C ALA A 259 -2.97 -7.06 -24.12
N VAL A 260 -3.95 -6.31 -24.63
CA VAL A 260 -5.34 -6.39 -24.17
C VAL A 260 -5.93 -7.79 -24.43
N GLU A 261 -5.71 -8.40 -25.61
CA GLU A 261 -6.13 -9.77 -25.89
C GLU A 261 -5.55 -10.77 -24.86
N TRP A 262 -4.28 -10.62 -24.52
CA TRP A 262 -3.65 -11.42 -23.47
C TRP A 262 -4.25 -11.15 -22.08
N TRP A 263 -4.45 -9.88 -21.70
CA TRP A 263 -4.98 -9.50 -20.40
C TRP A 263 -6.42 -9.97 -20.19
N GLU A 264 -7.26 -9.98 -21.24
CA GLU A 264 -8.61 -10.52 -21.20
C GLU A 264 -8.66 -12.03 -20.95
N SER A 265 -7.56 -12.76 -21.22
CA SER A 265 -7.46 -14.20 -20.98
C SER A 265 -7.07 -14.55 -19.52
N LEU A 266 -6.62 -13.57 -18.73
CA LEU A 266 -6.07 -13.77 -17.38
C LEU A 266 -7.11 -14.07 -16.29
N PRO A 267 -8.34 -13.50 -16.28
CA PRO A 267 -9.31 -13.79 -15.22
C PRO A 267 -9.46 -15.30 -14.98
N SER A 268 -9.68 -15.66 -13.71
CA SER A 268 -9.84 -17.06 -13.29
C SER A 268 -10.93 -17.76 -14.07
N ASP A 269 -10.67 -19.00 -14.48
CA ASP A 269 -11.63 -19.82 -15.22
C ASP A 269 -12.84 -20.17 -14.33
N GLU A 270 -13.99 -20.36 -14.95
CA GLU A 270 -15.15 -20.90 -14.24
C GLU A 270 -14.82 -22.30 -13.68
N GLY A 271 -15.12 -22.51 -12.40
CA GLY A 271 -14.79 -23.76 -11.71
C GLY A 271 -13.32 -23.89 -11.26
N ALA A 272 -12.51 -22.82 -11.33
CA ALA A 272 -11.16 -22.82 -10.78
C ALA A 272 -11.16 -23.20 -9.27
N PHE A 273 -10.13 -23.94 -8.87
CA PHE A 273 -10.00 -24.41 -7.50
C PHE A 273 -9.30 -23.37 -6.63
N TYR A 274 -9.87 -23.12 -5.45
CA TYR A 274 -9.24 -22.32 -4.40
C TYR A 274 -9.16 -23.15 -3.13
N ASP A 275 -8.01 -23.11 -2.47
CA ASP A 275 -7.77 -23.79 -1.19
C ASP A 275 -8.65 -23.22 -0.06
N LYS A 276 -8.96 -21.91 -0.14
CA LYS A 276 -9.82 -21.22 0.82
C LYS A 276 -10.74 -20.24 0.09
N LYS A 277 -12.01 -20.20 0.48
CA LYS A 277 -13.00 -19.26 -0.04
C LYS A 277 -13.69 -18.57 1.12
N ILE A 278 -13.79 -17.24 1.05
CA ILE A 278 -14.49 -16.40 2.01
C ILE A 278 -15.43 -15.50 1.23
N THR A 279 -16.66 -15.36 1.70
CA THR A 279 -17.63 -14.42 1.14
C THR A 279 -18.01 -13.42 2.22
N ILE A 280 -17.92 -12.14 1.89
CA ILE A 280 -18.25 -11.03 2.79
C ILE A 280 -19.34 -10.20 2.14
N ASP A 281 -20.37 -9.86 2.90
CA ASP A 281 -21.46 -8.96 2.49
C ASP A 281 -20.98 -7.50 2.61
N ALA A 282 -20.60 -6.91 1.47
CA ALA A 282 -20.09 -5.56 1.38
C ALA A 282 -21.10 -4.48 1.84
N THR A 283 -22.40 -4.80 1.77
CA THR A 283 -23.47 -3.87 2.20
C THR A 283 -23.49 -3.63 3.70
N LYS A 284 -22.83 -4.48 4.50
CA LYS A 284 -22.74 -4.37 5.96
C LYS A 284 -21.49 -3.66 6.45
N ILE A 285 -20.54 -3.40 5.56
CA ILE A 285 -19.30 -2.71 5.93
C ILE A 285 -19.62 -1.24 6.22
N LYS A 286 -19.12 -0.77 7.33
CA LYS A 286 -19.21 0.62 7.79
C LYS A 286 -17.85 1.29 7.74
N PRO A 287 -17.78 2.64 7.81
CA PRO A 287 -16.51 3.32 8.03
C PRO A 287 -15.79 2.72 9.24
N THR A 288 -14.54 2.28 9.03
CA THR A 288 -13.80 1.40 9.93
C THR A 288 -12.50 2.03 10.36
N VAL A 289 -12.15 1.89 11.64
CA VAL A 289 -10.92 2.42 12.23
C VAL A 289 -10.25 1.37 13.11
N THR A 290 -8.91 1.42 13.23
CA THR A 290 -8.21 0.58 14.20
C THR A 290 -8.22 1.23 15.58
N TRP A 291 -8.44 0.44 16.64
CA TRP A 291 -8.38 0.89 18.03
C TRP A 291 -7.10 0.44 18.74
N GLY A 292 -6.45 -0.62 18.27
CA GLY A 292 -5.30 -1.25 18.93
C GLY A 292 -4.00 -1.08 18.14
N THR A 293 -3.06 -2.02 18.36
CA THR A 293 -1.70 -2.00 17.81
C THR A 293 -1.51 -2.96 16.63
N SER A 294 -2.59 -3.47 16.08
CA SER A 294 -2.61 -4.35 14.92
C SER A 294 -3.67 -3.92 13.91
N PRO A 295 -3.46 -4.10 12.59
CA PRO A 295 -4.47 -3.82 11.58
C PRO A 295 -5.77 -4.64 11.71
N GLU A 296 -5.75 -5.75 12.45
CA GLU A 296 -6.95 -6.55 12.76
C GLU A 296 -7.76 -5.99 13.93
N ASP A 297 -7.17 -5.10 14.74
CA ASP A 297 -7.84 -4.47 15.89
C ASP A 297 -8.79 -3.37 15.42
N VAL A 298 -9.86 -3.72 14.73
CA VAL A 298 -10.80 -2.78 14.10
C VAL A 298 -12.14 -2.69 14.81
N VAL A 299 -12.77 -1.54 14.67
CA VAL A 299 -14.17 -1.31 14.99
C VAL A 299 -14.78 -0.34 13.97
N SER A 300 -16.11 -0.36 13.81
CA SER A 300 -16.79 0.71 13.08
C SER A 300 -16.67 2.04 13.83
N ILE A 301 -16.66 3.15 13.10
CA ILE A 301 -16.51 4.51 13.67
C ILE A 301 -17.60 4.87 14.68
N ASP A 302 -18.75 4.24 14.62
CA ASP A 302 -19.86 4.36 15.57
C ASP A 302 -19.81 3.33 16.72
N GLY A 303 -18.80 2.47 16.72
CA GLY A 303 -18.64 1.34 17.64
C GLY A 303 -17.91 1.68 18.95
N PHE A 304 -17.67 0.62 19.72
CA PHE A 304 -17.00 0.69 21.02
C PHE A 304 -15.72 -0.14 21.01
N ILE A 305 -14.71 0.36 21.67
CA ILE A 305 -13.46 -0.35 21.93
C ILE A 305 -13.76 -1.60 22.76
N PRO A 306 -13.19 -2.77 22.42
CA PRO A 306 -13.44 -4.00 23.18
C PRO A 306 -13.17 -3.84 24.67
N ASP A 307 -14.08 -4.40 25.49
CA ASP A 307 -13.93 -4.42 26.94
C ASP A 307 -13.29 -5.75 27.37
N PRO A 308 -12.05 -5.74 27.91
CA PRO A 308 -11.34 -6.96 28.31
C PRO A 308 -12.16 -7.81 29.29
N ASN A 309 -12.97 -7.21 30.15
CA ASN A 309 -13.79 -7.92 31.12
C ASN A 309 -14.89 -8.78 30.49
N LYS A 310 -15.20 -8.56 29.21
CA LYS A 310 -16.19 -9.34 28.46
C LYS A 310 -15.56 -10.45 27.62
N ILE A 311 -14.23 -10.53 27.56
CA ILE A 311 -13.49 -11.52 26.80
C ILE A 311 -13.24 -12.75 27.65
N LYS A 312 -13.72 -13.91 27.19
CA LYS A 312 -13.63 -15.17 27.94
C LYS A 312 -12.30 -15.87 27.77
N ASP A 313 -11.68 -15.72 26.61
CA ASP A 313 -10.36 -16.29 26.29
C ASP A 313 -9.26 -15.47 26.95
N ASP A 314 -8.42 -16.10 27.75
CA ASP A 314 -7.40 -15.42 28.54
C ASP A 314 -6.31 -14.80 27.67
N ASP A 315 -5.87 -15.47 26.60
CA ASP A 315 -4.83 -14.96 25.70
C ASP A 315 -5.35 -13.76 24.90
N ALA A 316 -6.58 -13.86 24.40
CA ALA A 316 -7.23 -12.74 23.72
C ALA A 316 -7.45 -11.55 24.66
N ARG A 317 -7.80 -11.78 25.93
CA ARG A 317 -7.96 -10.73 26.93
C ARG A 317 -6.64 -10.01 27.19
N VAL A 318 -5.56 -10.75 27.44
CA VAL A 318 -4.21 -10.18 27.68
C VAL A 318 -3.73 -9.37 26.46
N LYS A 319 -3.97 -9.85 25.23
CA LYS A 319 -3.67 -9.09 24.00
C LYS A 319 -4.40 -7.76 23.97
N VAL A 320 -5.69 -7.75 24.28
CA VAL A 320 -6.50 -6.52 24.29
C VAL A 320 -6.05 -5.58 25.41
N GLU A 321 -5.79 -6.07 26.62
CA GLU A 321 -5.28 -5.27 27.75
C GLU A 321 -3.95 -4.56 27.38
N ARG A 322 -3.00 -5.30 26.79
CA ARG A 322 -1.72 -4.74 26.32
C ARG A 322 -1.92 -3.66 25.26
N SER A 323 -2.76 -3.91 24.25
CA SER A 323 -3.06 -2.92 23.21
C SER A 323 -3.71 -1.66 23.79
N LEU A 324 -4.65 -1.81 24.75
CA LEU A 324 -5.27 -0.69 25.42
C LEU A 324 -4.29 0.13 26.26
N GLU A 325 -3.38 -0.53 26.96
CA GLU A 325 -2.32 0.13 27.75
C GLU A 325 -1.43 0.97 26.85
N TYR A 326 -0.89 0.38 25.75
CA TYR A 326 -0.04 1.10 24.81
C TYR A 326 -0.78 2.27 24.17
N MET A 327 -1.99 2.01 23.68
CA MET A 327 -2.83 3.03 23.05
C MET A 327 -3.39 4.06 24.03
N GLY A 328 -3.28 3.83 25.35
CA GLY A 328 -3.84 4.72 26.37
C GLY A 328 -5.35 4.88 26.25
N LEU A 329 -6.05 3.78 25.98
CA LEU A 329 -7.50 3.73 25.78
C LEU A 329 -8.19 2.91 26.89
N LYS A 330 -9.51 3.09 27.00
CA LYS A 330 -10.32 2.33 27.96
C LYS A 330 -11.25 1.38 27.23
N GLY A 331 -11.33 0.14 27.72
CA GLY A 331 -12.32 -0.83 27.24
C GLY A 331 -13.75 -0.30 27.43
N GLY A 332 -14.60 -0.52 26.42
CA GLY A 332 -15.97 -0.02 26.41
C GLY A 332 -16.14 1.47 26.08
N GLN A 333 -15.05 2.21 25.83
CA GLN A 333 -15.10 3.59 25.35
C GLN A 333 -15.60 3.63 23.91
N LYS A 334 -16.41 4.63 23.57
CA LYS A 334 -16.80 4.87 22.18
C LYS A 334 -15.61 5.37 21.38
N ILE A 335 -15.35 4.76 20.22
CA ILE A 335 -14.18 5.12 19.41
C ILE A 335 -14.21 6.56 18.92
N SER A 336 -15.38 7.11 18.63
CA SER A 336 -15.56 8.50 18.20
C SER A 336 -15.32 9.56 19.31
N GLU A 337 -15.06 9.13 20.54
CA GLU A 337 -14.66 10.02 21.65
C GLU A 337 -13.14 10.11 21.81
N VAL A 338 -12.38 9.32 21.04
CA VAL A 338 -10.92 9.28 21.11
C VAL A 338 -10.33 10.53 20.48
N GLU A 339 -9.70 11.37 21.31
CA GLU A 339 -8.99 12.58 20.86
C GLU A 339 -7.68 12.22 20.15
N ILE A 340 -7.30 13.03 19.16
CA ILE A 340 -6.06 12.92 18.38
C ILE A 340 -5.26 14.21 18.48
N ASN A 341 -3.96 14.13 18.22
CA ASN A 341 -3.04 15.26 18.14
C ASN A 341 -2.55 15.51 16.72
N THR A 342 -2.54 14.45 15.91
CA THR A 342 -1.91 14.45 14.58
C THR A 342 -2.83 13.80 13.57
N VAL A 343 -2.78 14.28 12.34
CA VAL A 343 -3.43 13.65 11.17
C VAL A 343 -2.38 13.51 10.08
N PHE A 344 -2.32 12.32 9.49
CA PHE A 344 -1.46 12.03 8.36
C PHE A 344 -2.27 11.44 7.20
N ILE A 345 -2.28 12.16 6.07
CA ILE A 345 -2.82 11.71 4.80
C ILE A 345 -1.65 11.47 3.86
N GLY A 346 -1.38 10.21 3.52
CA GLY A 346 -0.18 9.83 2.77
C GLY A 346 -0.03 8.31 2.69
N SER A 347 1.21 7.85 2.48
CA SER A 347 1.57 6.43 2.34
C SER A 347 1.21 5.83 0.98
N CYS A 348 1.87 4.73 0.61
CA CYS A 348 1.53 3.96 -0.60
C CYS A 348 0.09 3.44 -0.61
N THR A 349 -0.58 3.44 0.54
CA THR A 349 -1.98 3.02 0.66
C THR A 349 -2.93 4.09 0.13
N ASN A 350 -2.81 5.34 0.61
CA ASN A 350 -3.76 6.43 0.34
C ASN A 350 -3.06 7.79 0.16
N SER A 351 -2.40 7.97 -0.97
CA SER A 351 -1.74 9.22 -1.34
C SER A 351 -1.92 9.56 -2.82
N ARG A 352 -2.84 8.89 -3.50
CA ARG A 352 -3.15 9.11 -4.91
C ARG A 352 -4.14 10.23 -5.06
N ILE A 353 -4.33 10.71 -6.28
CA ILE A 353 -5.17 11.89 -6.55
C ILE A 353 -6.62 11.73 -6.05
N GLU A 354 -7.21 10.52 -6.14
CA GLU A 354 -8.55 10.27 -5.63
C GLU A 354 -8.64 10.40 -4.11
N ASP A 355 -7.62 9.93 -3.39
CA ASP A 355 -7.54 10.03 -1.92
C ASP A 355 -7.48 11.51 -1.50
N LEU A 356 -6.68 12.32 -2.19
CA LEU A 356 -6.56 13.74 -1.93
C LEU A 356 -7.87 14.48 -2.23
N ARG A 357 -8.52 14.17 -3.34
CA ARG A 357 -9.84 14.73 -3.70
C ARG A 357 -10.90 14.36 -2.66
N SER A 358 -10.90 13.12 -2.17
CA SER A 358 -11.83 12.66 -1.15
C SER A 358 -11.66 13.41 0.17
N ALA A 359 -10.43 13.57 0.64
CA ALA A 359 -10.12 14.33 1.84
C ALA A 359 -10.45 15.83 1.66
N ALA A 360 -10.12 16.41 0.49
CA ALA A 360 -10.37 17.82 0.19
C ALA A 360 -11.86 18.16 0.25
N ARG A 361 -12.74 17.31 -0.25
CA ARG A 361 -14.21 17.49 -0.14
C ARG A 361 -14.70 17.61 1.31
N ILE A 362 -14.05 16.89 2.23
CA ILE A 362 -14.44 16.93 3.66
C ILE A 362 -14.00 18.23 4.32
N ILE A 363 -12.83 18.77 3.95
CA ILE A 363 -12.29 19.99 4.59
C ILE A 363 -12.76 21.29 3.92
N GLU A 364 -13.46 21.23 2.80
CA GLU A 364 -13.92 22.40 2.07
C GLU A 364 -14.67 23.38 2.97
N GLY A 365 -14.18 24.64 3.03
CA GLY A 365 -14.75 25.69 3.87
C GLY A 365 -14.55 25.52 5.39
N ARG A 366 -13.75 24.54 5.81
CA ARG A 366 -13.51 24.21 7.23
C ARG A 366 -12.04 24.43 7.59
N LYS A 367 -11.75 24.38 8.90
CA LYS A 367 -10.40 24.56 9.45
C LYS A 367 -10.03 23.38 10.33
N VAL A 368 -8.75 23.02 10.29
CA VAL A 368 -8.13 22.11 11.24
C VAL A 368 -8.31 22.67 12.66
N LYS A 369 -8.73 21.85 13.60
CA LYS A 369 -8.89 22.24 15.02
C LYS A 369 -7.56 22.72 15.58
N GLN A 370 -7.60 23.81 16.31
CA GLN A 370 -6.42 24.35 16.99
C GLN A 370 -5.74 23.28 17.86
N GLY A 371 -4.41 23.14 17.71
CA GLY A 371 -3.60 22.17 18.44
C GLY A 371 -3.46 20.82 17.74
N ILE A 372 -4.08 20.61 16.57
CA ILE A 372 -3.87 19.45 15.73
C ILE A 372 -2.81 19.77 14.68
N ARG A 373 -1.79 18.92 14.58
CA ARG A 373 -0.86 18.90 13.44
C ARG A 373 -1.44 18.02 12.34
N ALA A 374 -1.74 18.58 11.20
CA ALA A 374 -2.29 17.86 10.07
C ALA A 374 -1.39 18.01 8.85
N MET A 375 -1.01 16.88 8.22
CA MET A 375 -0.15 16.89 7.05
C MET A 375 -0.73 16.04 5.91
N VAL A 376 -0.46 16.47 4.68
CA VAL A 376 -0.78 15.77 3.44
C VAL A 376 0.50 15.59 2.64
N VAL A 377 0.79 14.34 2.29
CA VAL A 377 1.96 13.93 1.52
C VAL A 377 1.49 13.26 0.24
N PRO A 378 1.56 13.93 -0.92
CA PRO A 378 1.23 13.33 -2.22
C PRO A 378 2.10 12.10 -2.51
N GLY A 379 1.56 11.12 -3.21
CA GLY A 379 2.24 9.85 -3.48
C GLY A 379 3.38 9.95 -4.48
N SER A 380 3.34 10.96 -5.36
CA SER A 380 4.37 11.24 -6.36
C SER A 380 4.38 12.71 -6.73
N GLY A 381 5.42 13.17 -7.43
CA GLY A 381 5.49 14.50 -8.00
C GLY A 381 4.38 14.74 -9.04
N LEU A 382 4.00 13.70 -9.79
CA LEU A 382 2.88 13.78 -10.74
C LEU A 382 1.54 13.96 -10.03
N VAL A 383 1.28 13.24 -8.95
CA VAL A 383 0.09 13.44 -8.09
C VAL A 383 0.11 14.85 -7.50
N LYS A 384 1.27 15.32 -7.01
CA LYS A 384 1.42 16.66 -6.45
C LYS A 384 1.09 17.72 -7.50
N ALA A 385 1.68 17.63 -8.68
CA ALA A 385 1.44 18.58 -9.78
C ALA A 385 -0.04 18.60 -10.19
N GLN A 386 -0.68 17.44 -10.34
CA GLN A 386 -2.10 17.36 -10.64
C GLN A 386 -2.97 17.96 -9.52
N ALA A 387 -2.66 17.67 -8.26
CA ALA A 387 -3.38 18.23 -7.12
C ALA A 387 -3.25 19.76 -7.04
N GLU A 388 -2.09 20.30 -7.39
CA GLU A 388 -1.83 21.73 -7.45
C GLU A 388 -2.57 22.39 -8.64
N GLU A 389 -2.62 21.75 -9.79
CA GLU A 389 -3.42 22.21 -10.94
C GLU A 389 -4.92 22.27 -10.61
N GLU A 390 -5.41 21.30 -9.83
CA GLU A 390 -6.79 21.24 -9.34
C GLU A 390 -7.07 22.19 -8.16
N GLY A 391 -6.05 22.85 -7.60
CA GLY A 391 -6.16 23.75 -6.45
C GLY A 391 -6.34 23.06 -5.11
N LEU A 392 -6.12 21.75 -5.03
CA LEU A 392 -6.27 20.98 -3.78
C LEU A 392 -5.25 21.41 -2.72
N ASN A 393 -4.03 21.75 -3.12
CA ASN A 393 -2.99 22.29 -2.24
C ASN A 393 -3.46 23.57 -1.51
N LEU A 394 -4.18 24.46 -2.21
CA LEU A 394 -4.74 25.67 -1.62
C LEU A 394 -5.83 25.33 -0.62
N MET A 395 -6.73 24.39 -0.94
CA MET A 395 -7.77 23.92 -0.03
C MET A 395 -7.16 23.36 1.26
N PHE A 396 -6.15 22.50 1.15
CA PHE A 396 -5.46 21.92 2.31
C PHE A 396 -4.74 22.97 3.15
N THR A 397 -3.96 23.85 2.53
CA THR A 397 -3.21 24.88 3.25
C THR A 397 -4.13 25.93 3.89
N GLU A 398 -5.19 26.34 3.21
CA GLU A 398 -6.21 27.23 3.78
C GLU A 398 -6.92 26.55 4.96
N ALA A 399 -7.18 25.24 4.91
CA ALA A 399 -7.74 24.51 6.03
C ALA A 399 -6.76 24.39 7.21
N GLY A 400 -5.45 24.55 6.99
CA GLY A 400 -4.41 24.48 8.00
C GLY A 400 -3.62 23.17 8.01
N PHE A 401 -3.64 22.41 6.90
CA PHE A 401 -2.75 21.27 6.68
C PHE A 401 -1.39 21.73 6.17
N GLU A 402 -0.35 20.99 6.55
CA GLU A 402 0.98 21.07 5.97
C GLU A 402 0.95 20.34 4.60
N TRP A 403 1.19 21.07 3.50
CA TRP A 403 1.35 20.50 2.16
C TRP A 403 2.80 20.12 1.95
N ARG A 404 3.06 18.84 1.66
CA ARG A 404 4.41 18.27 1.69
C ARG A 404 4.90 17.83 0.32
N GLU A 405 6.20 17.59 0.21
CA GLU A 405 6.84 16.93 -0.94
C GLU A 405 6.58 15.43 -0.93
N PRO A 406 6.55 14.75 -2.11
CA PRO A 406 6.21 13.33 -2.23
C PRO A 406 7.22 12.40 -1.54
N GLY A 407 6.73 11.34 -0.88
CA GLY A 407 7.56 10.32 -0.24
C GLY A 407 6.78 9.46 0.73
N CYS A 408 7.44 8.47 1.32
CA CYS A 408 6.83 7.58 2.31
C CYS A 408 6.53 8.29 3.64
N SER A 409 7.31 9.32 4.01
CA SER A 409 7.05 10.17 5.17
C SER A 409 6.80 9.37 6.46
N MET A 410 5.76 9.73 7.18
CA MET A 410 5.38 9.11 8.45
C MET A 410 4.96 7.62 8.33
N CYS A 411 4.79 7.08 7.13
CA CYS A 411 4.44 5.65 6.97
C CYS A 411 5.47 4.71 7.62
N LEU A 412 6.76 5.05 7.51
CA LEU A 412 7.88 4.30 8.13
C LEU A 412 8.66 5.13 9.15
N ALA A 413 8.48 6.45 9.15
CA ALA A 413 9.18 7.39 10.03
C ALA A 413 10.72 7.29 9.94
N MET A 414 11.24 7.09 8.73
CA MET A 414 12.68 7.06 8.46
C MET A 414 13.26 8.46 8.17
N ASN A 415 12.42 9.46 8.03
CA ASN A 415 12.78 10.87 7.90
C ASN A 415 12.34 11.66 9.14
N GLU A 416 12.29 12.99 9.04
CA GLU A 416 11.89 13.87 10.16
C GLU A 416 10.41 13.80 10.54
N ASP A 417 9.57 13.22 9.68
CA ASP A 417 8.14 13.07 9.91
C ASP A 417 7.88 11.92 10.89
N LYS A 418 7.88 12.25 12.18
CA LYS A 418 7.72 11.28 13.28
C LYS A 418 6.70 11.78 14.29
N LEU A 419 6.00 10.84 14.94
CA LEU A 419 5.22 11.10 16.15
C LEU A 419 6.15 11.18 17.36
N GLN A 420 5.82 12.10 18.27
CA GLN A 420 6.44 12.14 19.58
C GLN A 420 5.80 11.09 20.51
N PRO A 421 6.50 10.65 21.57
CA PRO A 421 5.95 9.72 22.54
C PRO A 421 4.62 10.23 23.12
N GLY A 422 3.59 9.37 23.03
CA GLY A 422 2.24 9.69 23.50
C GLY A 422 1.35 10.41 22.50
N GLU A 423 1.89 10.96 21.39
CA GLU A 423 1.05 11.55 20.34
C GLU A 423 0.19 10.47 19.66
N ARG A 424 -1.02 10.87 19.30
CA ARG A 424 -2.04 10.03 18.70
C ARG A 424 -2.38 10.54 17.30
N CYS A 425 -2.24 9.67 16.31
CA CYS A 425 -2.44 10.00 14.91
C CYS A 425 -3.63 9.27 14.30
N ALA A 426 -4.51 9.99 13.61
CA ALA A 426 -5.40 9.42 12.61
C ALA A 426 -4.64 9.37 11.28
N SER A 427 -4.33 8.17 10.78
CA SER A 427 -3.37 7.95 9.70
C SER A 427 -3.94 7.09 8.57
N THR A 428 -3.70 7.49 7.34
CA THR A 428 -4.05 6.69 6.16
C THR A 428 -2.97 5.67 5.78
N SER A 429 -1.94 5.50 6.62
CA SER A 429 -0.92 4.46 6.43
C SER A 429 -1.50 3.03 6.52
N ASN A 430 -0.66 2.03 6.36
CA ASN A 430 -1.06 0.62 6.31
C ASN A 430 -0.75 -0.18 7.57
N ARG A 431 0.12 0.32 8.44
CA ARG A 431 0.56 -0.35 9.69
C ARG A 431 0.50 0.56 10.88
N ASN A 432 0.12 -0.01 12.03
CA ASN A 432 -0.05 0.71 13.29
C ASN A 432 0.56 -0.02 14.50
N PHE A 433 1.52 -0.94 14.28
CA PHE A 433 2.20 -1.58 15.42
C PHE A 433 2.99 -0.57 16.25
N GLU A 434 3.32 -0.96 17.48
CA GLU A 434 4.03 -0.13 18.46
C GLU A 434 5.27 0.53 17.86
N GLY A 435 5.34 1.86 17.89
CA GLY A 435 6.48 2.64 17.39
C GLY A 435 6.58 2.82 15.87
N ARG A 436 5.63 2.33 15.07
CA ARG A 436 5.71 2.39 13.59
C ARG A 436 5.89 3.80 13.05
N GLN A 437 5.16 4.77 13.56
CA GLN A 437 5.25 6.18 13.14
C GLN A 437 6.10 7.05 14.08
N GLY A 438 6.90 6.44 14.95
CA GLY A 438 7.74 7.08 15.96
C GLY A 438 7.64 6.37 17.30
N LYS A 439 8.73 6.34 18.05
CA LYS A 439 8.80 5.64 19.35
C LYS A 439 7.74 6.16 20.32
N GLY A 440 6.85 5.28 20.78
CA GLY A 440 5.74 5.61 21.69
C GLY A 440 4.59 6.36 21.03
N GLY A 441 4.61 6.53 19.70
CA GLY A 441 3.48 7.06 18.92
C GLY A 441 2.33 6.09 18.85
N ARG A 442 1.10 6.60 18.81
CA ARG A 442 -0.17 5.85 18.81
C ARG A 442 -0.91 6.08 17.50
N THR A 443 -1.04 5.07 16.68
CA THR A 443 -1.59 5.21 15.34
C THR A 443 -2.93 4.50 15.20
N HIS A 444 -3.94 5.22 14.71
CA HIS A 444 -5.21 4.67 14.25
C HIS A 444 -5.22 4.69 12.72
N LEU A 445 -5.36 3.51 12.10
CA LEU A 445 -5.55 3.42 10.64
C LEU A 445 -6.98 3.83 10.31
N VAL A 446 -7.10 4.75 9.36
CA VAL A 446 -8.37 5.35 8.94
C VAL A 446 -8.38 5.60 7.43
N SER A 447 -9.56 5.85 6.85
CA SER A 447 -9.70 6.33 5.49
C SER A 447 -9.29 7.82 5.36
N PRO A 448 -8.99 8.31 4.14
CA PRO A 448 -8.72 9.73 3.90
C PRO A 448 -9.84 10.65 4.40
N GLU A 449 -11.08 10.24 4.22
CA GLU A 449 -12.27 11.00 4.65
C GLU A 449 -12.36 11.07 6.18
N ILE A 450 -12.13 9.96 6.89
CA ILE A 450 -12.10 9.93 8.36
C ILE A 450 -10.92 10.76 8.89
N ALA A 451 -9.73 10.66 8.23
CA ALA A 451 -8.58 11.48 8.61
C ALA A 451 -8.89 12.97 8.50
N ALA A 452 -9.46 13.41 7.38
CA ALA A 452 -9.86 14.79 7.15
C ALA A 452 -10.92 15.28 8.16
N ALA A 453 -11.95 14.47 8.40
CA ALA A 453 -12.97 14.72 9.40
C ALA A 453 -12.40 14.86 10.82
N SER A 454 -11.46 13.98 11.14
CA SER A 454 -10.79 13.97 12.44
C SER A 454 -9.90 15.21 12.65
N ALA A 455 -9.28 15.72 11.59
CA ALA A 455 -8.50 16.97 11.65
C ALA A 455 -9.36 18.17 12.05
N ILE A 456 -10.60 18.24 11.56
CA ILE A 456 -11.54 19.32 11.85
C ILE A 456 -12.03 19.25 13.31
N THR A 457 -12.33 18.07 13.80
CA THR A 457 -12.96 17.87 15.11
C THR A 457 -11.96 17.64 16.24
N GLY A 458 -10.74 17.20 15.94
CA GLY A 458 -9.70 16.81 16.90
C GLY A 458 -9.95 15.49 17.59
N ARG A 459 -10.80 14.64 17.03
CA ARG A 459 -11.10 13.28 17.50
C ARG A 459 -11.47 12.40 16.30
N LEU A 460 -11.42 11.07 16.49
CA LEU A 460 -11.86 10.15 15.44
C LEU A 460 -13.34 10.43 15.10
N THR A 461 -13.61 10.75 13.84
CA THR A 461 -14.93 11.28 13.46
C THR A 461 -15.41 10.68 12.15
N ASP A 462 -16.66 10.23 12.13
CA ASP A 462 -17.34 9.83 10.89
C ASP A 462 -17.50 11.05 9.97
N CYS A 463 -16.97 10.93 8.76
CA CYS A 463 -17.06 11.99 7.74
C CYS A 463 -18.52 12.35 7.39
N ASN A 464 -19.46 11.41 7.52
CA ASN A 464 -20.88 11.64 7.28
C ASN A 464 -21.54 12.48 8.40
N SER A 465 -20.90 12.61 9.56
CA SER A 465 -21.42 13.38 10.69
C SER A 465 -21.02 14.86 10.66
N ILE A 466 -20.18 15.26 9.72
CA ILE A 466 -19.73 16.65 9.53
C ILE A 466 -20.70 17.35 8.58
N SER A 467 -21.64 18.06 9.15
CA SER A 467 -22.59 18.91 8.42
C SER A 467 -22.00 20.31 8.16
#